data_c21f57e942f6e490b627e812119a8639
#
_entry.id   c21f57e942f6e490b627e812119a8639
#
_cell.length_a   1.000
_cell.length_b   1.000
_cell.length_c   1.000
_cell.angle_alpha   90.00
_cell.angle_beta   90.00
_cell.angle_gamma   90.00
#
_symmetry.space_group_name_H-M   'P 1'
#
loop_
_entity.id
_entity.type
_entity.pdbx_description
1 polymer ?
#
loop_
_entity_poly.entity_id
_entity_poly.type
_entity_poly.pdbx_seq_one_letter_code
_entity_poly.pdbx_strand_id
1 'polypeptide(L)'
;MLFSIFVTKKILNAMIKVIHVHLLYEKKNYYFGSISAIFDVLSEEEVGITKNSLLHAGMSDGSCKITKRAMIIQSHLIRGGK
;
A
#
# COMPACT_ATOMS: atom_id res chain seq x y z
N MET A 1 -5.27 -16.09 28.21
CA MET A 1 -5.38 -14.63 28.06
C MET A 1 -4.17 -14.02 27.43
N LEU A 2 -3.04 -14.10 28.09
CA LEU A 2 -1.83 -13.53 27.54
C LEU A 2 -1.48 -14.14 26.20
N PHE A 3 -1.73 -15.41 26.08
CA PHE A 3 -1.45 -16.10 24.84
C PHE A 3 -2.28 -15.54 23.69
N SER A 4 -3.56 -15.29 23.95
CA SER A 4 -4.44 -14.72 22.93
C SER A 4 -3.98 -13.34 22.50
N ILE A 5 -3.59 -12.52 23.45
CA ILE A 5 -3.11 -11.17 23.15
C ILE A 5 -1.86 -11.23 22.32
N PHE A 6 -0.97 -12.14 22.65
CA PHE A 6 0.27 -12.29 21.92
C PHE A 6 0.02 -12.70 20.47
N VAL A 7 -0.87 -13.66 20.27
CA VAL A 7 -1.21 -14.13 18.94
C VAL A 7 -1.84 -13.00 18.12
N THR A 8 -2.74 -12.25 18.74
CA THR A 8 -3.39 -11.14 18.07
C THR A 8 -2.36 -10.11 17.63
N LYS A 9 -1.42 -9.81 18.50
CA LYS A 9 -0.38 -8.83 18.18
C LYS A 9 0.47 -9.29 17.00
N LYS A 10 0.80 -10.56 16.96
CA LYS A 10 1.58 -11.12 15.89
C LYS A 10 0.83 -11.04 14.56
N ILE A 11 -0.46 -11.33 14.60
CA ILE A 11 -1.29 -11.25 13.40
C ILE A 11 -1.37 -9.82 12.91
N LEU A 12 -1.52 -8.86 13.83
CA LEU A 12 -1.58 -7.46 13.45
C LEU A 12 -0.30 -7.02 12.75
N ASN A 13 0.84 -7.46 13.24
CA ASN A 13 2.11 -7.14 12.60
C ASN A 13 2.18 -7.69 11.19
N ALA A 14 1.69 -8.91 11.01
CA ALA A 14 1.69 -9.53 9.69
C ALA A 14 0.72 -8.86 8.74
N MET A 15 -0.25 -8.11 9.28
CA MET A 15 -1.28 -7.48 8.46
C MET A 15 -1.07 -5.98 8.25
N ILE A 16 0.08 -5.47 8.64
CA ILE A 16 0.38 -4.06 8.36
C ILE A 16 0.51 -3.89 6.85
N LYS A 17 -0.42 -3.13 6.32
CA LYS A 17 -0.50 -2.91 4.88
C LYS A 17 0.53 -1.88 4.44
N VAL A 18 1.17 -2.14 3.33
CA VAL A 18 2.08 -1.20 2.69
C VAL A 18 1.67 -1.07 1.23
N ILE A 19 1.50 0.16 0.77
CA ILE A 19 1.20 0.41 -0.63
C ILE A 19 2.41 1.10 -1.24
N HIS A 20 3.04 0.43 -2.17
CA HIS A 20 4.22 0.93 -2.86
C HIS A 20 3.77 1.59 -4.16
N VAL A 21 4.10 2.86 -4.31
CA VAL A 21 3.83 3.60 -5.54
C VAL A 21 5.15 3.92 -6.20
N HIS A 22 5.34 3.37 -7.39
CA HIS A 22 6.52 3.66 -8.19
C HIS A 22 6.12 4.57 -9.34
N LEU A 23 6.63 5.79 -9.33
CA LEU A 23 6.37 6.74 -10.41
C LEU A 23 7.31 6.45 -11.55
N LEU A 24 6.74 6.05 -12.69
CA LEU A 24 7.52 5.52 -13.81
C LEU A 24 8.45 6.55 -14.45
N TYR A 25 7.94 7.76 -14.63
CA TYR A 25 8.72 8.79 -15.31
C TYR A 25 9.74 9.45 -14.39
N GLU A 26 9.34 9.71 -13.16
CA GLU A 26 10.23 10.32 -12.18
C GLU A 26 11.18 9.31 -11.55
N LYS A 27 10.86 8.03 -11.71
CA LYS A 27 11.64 6.93 -11.14
C LYS A 27 11.79 7.07 -9.63
N LYS A 28 10.69 7.45 -8.98
CA LYS A 28 10.64 7.61 -7.54
C LYS A 28 9.74 6.58 -6.92
N ASN A 29 10.08 6.19 -5.71
CA ASN A 29 9.33 5.19 -4.97
C ASN A 29 8.78 5.81 -3.70
N TYR A 30 7.52 5.50 -3.41
CA TYR A 30 6.86 5.95 -2.19
C TYR A 30 6.19 4.76 -1.53
N TYR A 31 6.08 4.83 -0.22
CA TYR A 31 5.47 3.75 0.57
C TYR A 31 4.44 4.36 1.49
N PHE A 32 3.21 3.88 1.40
CA PHE A 32 2.08 4.45 2.12
C PHE A 32 1.36 3.37 2.92
N GLY A 33 0.67 3.80 3.96
CA GLY A 33 -0.13 2.90 4.76
C GLY A 33 -1.56 2.75 4.28
N SER A 34 -2.00 3.62 3.38
CA SER A 34 -3.37 3.60 2.87
C SER A 34 -3.44 4.29 1.53
N ILE A 35 -4.54 4.03 0.81
CA ILE A 35 -4.77 4.71 -0.46
C ILE A 35 -4.96 6.20 -0.24
N SER A 36 -5.65 6.59 0.84
CA SER A 36 -5.84 8.00 1.14
C SER A 36 -4.51 8.72 1.34
N ALA A 37 -3.55 8.05 1.97
CA ALA A 37 -2.25 8.65 2.22
C ALA A 37 -1.50 8.98 0.92
N ILE A 38 -1.73 8.18 -0.13
CA ILE A 38 -1.12 8.44 -1.43
C ILE A 38 -1.48 9.84 -1.90
N PHE A 39 -2.75 10.18 -1.81
CA PHE A 39 -3.24 11.44 -2.36
C PHE A 39 -3.11 12.61 -1.40
N ASP A 40 -2.55 12.37 -0.22
CA ASP A 40 -2.10 13.45 0.66
C ASP A 40 -0.74 13.98 0.20
N VAL A 41 0.02 13.16 -0.50
CA VAL A 41 1.38 13.50 -0.92
C VAL A 41 1.47 13.70 -2.44
N LEU A 42 0.80 12.85 -3.20
CA LEU A 42 0.86 12.86 -4.66
C LEU A 42 -0.49 13.27 -5.23
N SER A 43 -0.48 13.95 -6.36
CA SER A 43 -1.71 14.32 -7.03
C SER A 43 -2.22 13.16 -7.87
N GLU A 44 -3.52 13.21 -8.21
CA GLU A 44 -4.11 12.21 -9.07
C GLU A 44 -3.44 12.20 -10.45
N GLU A 45 -2.99 13.36 -10.88
CA GLU A 45 -2.30 13.47 -12.16
C GLU A 45 -0.94 12.79 -12.12
N GLU A 46 -0.24 12.94 -11.01
CA GLU A 46 1.07 12.30 -10.86
C GLU A 46 0.97 10.79 -10.85
N VAL A 47 -0.08 10.28 -10.19
CA VAL A 47 -0.26 8.84 -10.07
C VAL A 47 -0.91 8.25 -11.32
N GLY A 48 -1.70 9.06 -12.03
CA GLY A 48 -2.37 8.63 -13.24
C GLY A 48 -3.69 7.92 -13.01
N ILE A 49 -4.25 8.05 -11.82
CA ILE A 49 -5.55 7.46 -11.49
C ILE A 49 -6.16 8.29 -10.37
N THR A 50 -7.49 8.37 -10.36
CA THR A 50 -8.16 9.12 -9.31
C THR A 50 -8.24 8.27 -8.03
N LYS A 51 -8.37 8.96 -6.91
CA LYS A 51 -8.52 8.30 -5.62
C LYS A 51 -9.72 7.37 -5.62
N ASN A 52 -10.85 7.85 -6.15
CA ASN A 52 -12.07 7.04 -6.18
C ASN A 52 -11.88 5.79 -7.03
N SER A 53 -11.27 5.93 -8.19
CA SER A 53 -11.03 4.78 -9.05
C SER A 53 -10.15 3.75 -8.36
N LEU A 54 -9.12 4.21 -7.68
CA LEU A 54 -8.22 3.30 -7.00
C LEU A 54 -8.90 2.60 -5.82
N LEU A 55 -9.73 3.33 -5.08
CA LEU A 55 -10.50 2.73 -3.99
C LEU A 55 -11.47 1.68 -4.51
N HIS A 56 -12.11 1.94 -5.65
CA HIS A 56 -13.06 1.00 -6.23
C HIS A 56 -12.39 -0.19 -6.90
N ALA A 57 -11.11 -0.09 -7.18
CA ALA A 57 -10.39 -1.21 -7.79
C ALA A 57 -10.28 -2.41 -6.87
N GLY A 58 -10.51 -2.21 -5.57
CA GLY A 58 -10.52 -3.33 -4.65
C GLY A 58 -9.17 -3.99 -4.48
N MET A 59 -8.15 -3.19 -4.27
CA MET A 59 -6.81 -3.74 -4.10
C MET A 59 -6.73 -4.63 -2.87
N SER A 60 -5.98 -5.70 -3.01
CA SER A 60 -5.75 -6.63 -1.92
C SER A 60 -4.25 -6.94 -1.88
N ASP A 61 -3.87 -7.68 -0.84
CA ASP A 61 -2.46 -8.03 -0.67
C ASP A 61 -1.95 -8.76 -1.91
N GLY A 62 -0.83 -8.30 -2.42
CA GLY A 62 -0.22 -8.86 -3.61
C GLY A 62 -0.75 -8.32 -4.92
N SER A 63 -1.76 -7.44 -4.88
CA SER A 63 -2.31 -6.91 -6.11
C SER A 63 -1.44 -5.76 -6.64
N CYS A 64 -1.52 -5.58 -7.95
CA CYS A 64 -0.74 -4.55 -8.63
C CYS A 64 -1.64 -3.83 -9.62
N LYS A 65 -1.64 -2.50 -9.55
CA LYS A 65 -2.38 -1.67 -10.48
C LYS A 65 -1.39 -0.83 -11.26
N ILE A 66 -1.45 -0.92 -12.57
CA ILE A 66 -0.54 -0.16 -13.43
C ILE A 66 -1.33 0.92 -14.14
N THR A 67 -0.85 2.16 -14.01
CA THR A 67 -1.40 3.29 -14.74
C THR A 67 -0.37 3.74 -15.78
N LYS A 68 -0.70 4.78 -16.52
CA LYS A 68 0.25 5.33 -17.48
C LYS A 68 1.46 5.99 -16.80
N ARG A 69 1.29 6.37 -15.52
CA ARG A 69 2.30 7.14 -14.80
C ARG A 69 2.95 6.39 -13.66
N ALA A 70 2.30 5.34 -13.16
CA ALA A 70 2.76 4.71 -11.95
C ALA A 70 2.42 3.23 -11.87
N MET A 71 3.14 2.54 -11.03
CA MET A 71 2.82 1.17 -10.65
C MET A 71 2.50 1.18 -9.17
N ILE A 72 1.34 0.66 -8.81
CA ILE A 72 0.84 0.68 -7.44
C ILE A 72 0.68 -0.75 -6.96
N ILE A 73 1.45 -1.12 -5.95
CA ILE A 73 1.48 -2.49 -5.46
C ILE A 73 1.08 -2.49 -3.98
N GLN A 74 0.09 -3.29 -3.65
CA GLN A 74 -0.28 -3.46 -2.25
C GLN A 74 0.35 -4.73 -1.72
N SER A 75 1.01 -4.60 -0.59
CA SER A 75 1.67 -5.71 0.06
C SER A 75 1.54 -5.51 1.56
N HIS A 76 2.28 -6.23 2.33
CA HIS A 76 2.29 -6.05 3.77
C HIS A 76 3.73 -5.98 4.24
N LEU A 77 3.90 -5.34 5.38
CA LEU A 77 5.22 -5.19 5.96
C LEU A 77 5.69 -6.52 6.51
N ILE A 78 6.87 -6.92 6.08
CA ILE A 78 7.50 -8.14 6.60
C ILE A 78 8.50 -7.71 7.65
N ARG A 79 8.27 -8.16 8.87
CA ARG A 79 9.15 -7.83 9.97
C ARG A 79 10.13 -8.96 10.14
N GLY A 80 11.39 -8.61 10.07
CA GLY A 80 12.42 -9.59 10.22
C GLY A 80 12.55 -10.04 11.65
N GLY A 81 13.13 -11.14 11.85
CA GLY A 81 13.57 -11.48 13.07
C GLY A 81 12.77 -12.27 13.89
N LYS A 82 12.35 -12.79 14.02
CA LYS A 82 11.97 -13.54 15.02
C LYS A 82 11.68 -13.06 16.19
#